data_d6476ebb2c9bbc55a29a4814d8add5d8
#
_entry.id   d6476ebb2c9bbc55a29a4814d8add5d8
#
_cell.length_a   1.000
_cell.length_b   1.000
_cell.length_c   1.000
_cell.angle_alpha   90.00
_cell.angle_beta   90.00
_cell.angle_gamma   90.00
#
_symmetry.space_group_name_H-M   'P 1'
#
loop_
_entity.id
_entity.type
_entity.pdbx_description
1 polymer ?
#
loop_
_entity_poly.entity_id
_entity_poly.type
_entity_poly.pdbx_seq_one_letter_code
_entity_poly.pdbx_strand_id
1 'polypeptide(L)'
;MAPRPPKNKTFFQSVRCALVGTVYGFRTEKNFLTYLGICTSFFIINLLCHVTMIQHVLFIICLGSVFSAEMLNTAIEHIVDLYTPEMHPEVRIIKDLGAAGVWMAGGGFFIMEGIYIWHALFG
;
A
#
# COMPACT_ATOMS: atom_id res chain seq x y z
N MET A 1 2.10 16.73 29.22
CA MET A 1 1.68 16.52 27.82
C MET A 1 2.78 17.10 26.93
N ALA A 2 3.42 16.27 26.11
CA ALA A 2 4.48 16.77 25.22
C ALA A 2 3.89 17.79 24.23
N PRO A 3 4.62 18.87 23.87
CA PRO A 3 4.15 19.84 22.90
C PRO A 3 3.90 19.14 21.55
N ARG A 4 2.80 19.46 20.91
CA ARG A 4 2.48 18.93 19.57
C ARG A 4 3.59 19.33 18.60
N PRO A 5 4.05 18.40 17.73
CA PRO A 5 5.01 18.77 16.70
C PRO A 5 4.46 19.91 15.83
N PRO A 6 5.31 20.82 15.38
CA PRO A 6 4.87 21.94 14.57
C PRO A 6 4.20 21.43 13.29
N LYS A 7 3.03 21.99 12.95
CA LYS A 7 2.33 21.68 11.73
C LYS A 7 3.18 22.15 10.52
N ASN A 8 3.27 21.31 9.48
CA ASN A 8 3.95 21.73 8.25
C ASN A 8 3.38 23.05 7.73
N LYS A 9 4.26 24.05 7.53
CA LYS A 9 3.86 25.40 7.13
C LYS A 9 3.81 25.58 5.61
N THR A 10 4.46 24.69 4.84
CA THR A 10 4.56 24.77 3.39
C THR A 10 4.27 23.45 2.72
N PHE A 11 3.81 23.51 1.45
CA PHE A 11 3.60 22.35 0.60
C PHE A 11 4.87 21.51 0.46
N PHE A 12 6.03 22.13 0.26
CA PHE A 12 7.31 21.42 0.13
C PHE A 12 7.69 20.64 1.38
N GLN A 13 7.38 21.18 2.57
CA GLN A 13 7.59 20.44 3.82
C GLN A 13 6.71 19.20 3.90
N SER A 14 5.46 19.29 3.47
CA SER A 14 4.53 18.17 3.43
C SER A 14 5.00 17.08 2.47
N VAL A 15 5.44 17.45 1.27
CA VAL A 15 6.03 16.52 0.30
C VAL A 15 7.27 15.84 0.86
N ARG A 16 8.17 16.61 1.49
CA ARG A 16 9.36 16.03 2.13
C ARG A 16 9.00 15.01 3.21
N CYS A 17 8.02 15.32 4.06
CA CYS A 17 7.55 14.39 5.10
C CYS A 17 6.96 13.12 4.49
N ALA A 18 6.18 13.24 3.41
CA ALA A 18 5.63 12.10 2.70
C ALA A 18 6.73 11.20 2.13
N LEU A 19 7.76 11.78 1.49
CA LEU A 19 8.90 11.04 0.97
C LEU A 19 9.67 10.32 2.06
N VAL A 20 9.91 10.98 3.20
CA VAL A 20 10.58 10.35 4.36
C VAL A 20 9.77 9.17 4.87
N GLY A 21 8.44 9.32 5.01
CA GLY A 21 7.55 8.22 5.42
C GLY A 21 7.57 7.05 4.43
N THR A 22 7.54 7.35 3.12
CA THR A 22 7.64 6.33 2.08
C THR A 22 8.94 5.55 2.18
N VAL A 23 10.08 6.24 2.29
CA VAL A 23 11.39 5.59 2.43
C VAL A 23 11.45 4.76 3.72
N TYR A 24 10.87 5.25 4.81
CA TYR A 24 10.79 4.50 6.06
C TYR A 24 10.02 3.19 5.87
N GLY A 25 8.82 3.23 5.29
CA GLY A 25 8.02 2.02 5.02
C GLY A 25 8.78 0.99 4.19
N PHE A 26 9.43 1.41 3.10
CA PHE A 26 10.23 0.50 2.26
C PHE A 26 11.46 -0.10 2.97
N ARG A 27 12.00 0.56 3.99
CA ARG A 27 13.17 0.06 4.74
C ARG A 27 12.82 -0.83 5.92
N THR A 28 11.68 -0.60 6.54
CA THR A 28 11.29 -1.28 7.78
C THR A 28 10.34 -2.43 7.55
N GLU A 29 9.46 -2.32 6.54
CA GLU A 29 8.40 -3.30 6.29
C GLU A 29 8.75 -4.24 5.15
N LYS A 30 8.87 -5.54 5.45
CA LYS A 30 9.16 -6.57 4.45
C LYS A 30 8.09 -6.68 3.36
N ASN A 31 6.84 -6.40 3.72
CA ASN A 31 5.70 -6.47 2.81
C ASN A 31 5.85 -5.51 1.63
N PHE A 32 6.43 -4.32 1.83
CA PHE A 32 6.66 -3.36 0.75
C PHE A 32 7.55 -3.92 -0.36
N LEU A 33 8.64 -4.59 0.00
CA LEU A 33 9.54 -5.21 -0.99
C LEU A 33 8.85 -6.37 -1.72
N THR A 34 8.06 -7.16 -1.00
CA THR A 34 7.26 -8.25 -1.59
C THR A 34 6.26 -7.70 -2.60
N TYR A 35 5.50 -6.67 -2.23
CA TYR A 35 4.53 -6.02 -3.14
C TYR A 35 5.22 -5.38 -4.32
N LEU A 36 6.37 -4.72 -4.13
CA LEU A 36 7.15 -4.16 -5.22
C LEU A 36 7.57 -5.24 -6.23
N GLY A 37 8.03 -6.39 -5.74
CA GLY A 37 8.38 -7.54 -6.59
C GLY A 37 7.18 -8.06 -7.39
N ILE A 38 6.04 -8.27 -6.73
CA ILE A 38 4.79 -8.71 -7.36
C ILE A 38 4.35 -7.70 -8.43
N CYS A 39 4.28 -6.42 -8.08
CA CYS A 39 3.85 -5.36 -9.00
C CYS A 39 4.79 -5.19 -10.18
N THR A 40 6.11 -5.34 -9.98
CA THR A 40 7.09 -5.31 -11.08
C THR A 40 6.86 -6.48 -12.02
N SER A 41 6.58 -7.68 -11.50
CA SER A 41 6.29 -8.86 -12.31
C SER A 41 5.03 -8.66 -13.17
N PHE A 42 3.95 -8.16 -12.58
CA PHE A 42 2.71 -7.86 -13.32
C PHE A 42 2.92 -6.75 -14.35
N PHE A 43 3.71 -5.73 -14.03
CA PHE A 43 4.04 -4.67 -14.99
C PHE A 43 4.77 -5.23 -16.22
N ILE A 44 5.72 -6.14 -16.02
CA ILE A 44 6.42 -6.83 -17.13
C ILE A 44 5.43 -7.67 -17.95
N ILE A 45 4.54 -8.42 -17.28
CA ILE A 45 3.50 -9.20 -17.97
C ILE A 45 2.60 -8.29 -18.82
N ASN A 46 2.16 -7.17 -18.27
CA ASN A 46 1.33 -6.20 -18.98
C ASN A 46 2.03 -5.60 -20.21
N LEU A 47 3.34 -5.36 -20.15
CA LEU A 47 4.12 -4.95 -21.32
C LEU A 47 4.18 -6.04 -22.38
N LEU A 48 4.36 -7.30 -21.98
CA LEU A 48 4.41 -8.44 -22.90
C LEU A 48 3.03 -8.74 -23.54
N CYS A 49 1.96 -8.51 -22.80
CA CYS A 49 0.59 -8.69 -23.26
C CYS A 49 0.07 -7.49 -24.08
N HIS A 50 0.88 -6.45 -24.29
CA HIS A 50 0.50 -5.25 -25.06
C HIS A 50 -0.81 -4.61 -24.57
N VAL A 51 -1.02 -4.55 -23.25
CA VAL A 51 -2.22 -3.96 -22.67
C VAL A 51 -2.36 -2.48 -23.07
N THR A 52 -3.58 -1.99 -23.10
CA THR A 52 -3.89 -0.62 -23.51
C THR A 52 -3.40 0.42 -22.50
N MET A 53 -3.29 1.67 -22.95
CA MET A 53 -2.90 2.78 -22.05
C MET A 53 -3.86 2.94 -20.85
N ILE A 54 -5.16 2.72 -21.06
CA ILE A 54 -6.16 2.78 -19.98
C ILE A 54 -5.89 1.71 -18.93
N GLN A 55 -5.52 0.51 -19.34
CA GLN A 55 -5.17 -0.59 -18.44
C GLN A 55 -3.91 -0.26 -17.62
N HIS A 56 -2.89 0.37 -18.22
CA HIS A 56 -1.73 0.85 -17.49
C HIS A 56 -2.09 1.93 -16.45
N VAL A 57 -2.99 2.87 -16.78
CA VAL A 57 -3.46 3.89 -15.84
C VAL A 57 -4.18 3.24 -14.65
N LEU A 58 -5.08 2.28 -14.92
CA LEU A 58 -5.79 1.54 -13.87
C LEU A 58 -4.81 0.73 -13.01
N PHE A 59 -3.79 0.11 -13.63
CA PHE A 59 -2.71 -0.57 -12.90
C PHE A 59 -2.02 0.36 -11.90
N ILE A 60 -1.64 1.57 -12.33
CA ILE A 60 -0.97 2.56 -11.47
C ILE A 60 -1.89 3.01 -10.32
N ILE A 61 -3.18 3.20 -10.58
CA ILE A 61 -4.16 3.58 -9.55
C ILE A 61 -4.32 2.47 -8.51
N CYS A 62 -4.49 1.22 -8.95
CA CYS A 62 -4.59 0.06 -8.06
C CYS A 62 -3.32 -0.14 -7.25
N LEU A 63 -2.15 -0.01 -7.89
CA LEU A 63 -0.85 -0.05 -7.24
C LEU A 63 -0.74 0.99 -6.11
N GLY A 64 -1.09 2.25 -6.42
CA GLY A 64 -1.12 3.33 -5.44
C GLY A 64 -2.05 3.03 -4.27
N SER A 65 -3.21 2.42 -4.53
CA SER A 65 -4.18 2.03 -3.51
C SER A 65 -3.62 0.96 -2.57
N VAL A 66 -2.94 -0.07 -3.10
CA VAL A 66 -2.31 -1.13 -2.30
C VAL A 66 -1.22 -0.55 -1.40
N PHE A 67 -0.30 0.26 -1.95
CA PHE A 67 0.76 0.87 -1.15
C PHE A 67 0.23 1.87 -0.13
N SER A 68 -0.82 2.62 -0.45
CA SER A 68 -1.46 3.54 0.50
C SER A 68 -2.12 2.78 1.65
N ALA A 69 -2.82 1.68 1.37
CA ALA A 69 -3.44 0.84 2.38
C ALA A 69 -2.39 0.24 3.31
N GLU A 70 -1.26 -0.25 2.77
CA GLU A 70 -0.16 -0.81 3.57
C GLU A 70 0.50 0.25 4.46
N MET A 71 0.74 1.46 3.94
CA MET A 71 1.28 2.55 4.76
C MET A 71 0.35 2.93 5.92
N LEU A 72 -0.96 2.97 5.68
CA LEU A 72 -1.95 3.24 6.72
C LEU A 72 -2.01 2.10 7.74
N ASN A 73 -1.97 0.84 7.28
CA ASN A 73 -1.92 -0.32 8.16
C ASN A 73 -0.68 -0.28 9.06
N THR A 74 0.51 -0.05 8.49
CA THR A 74 1.75 0.10 9.25
C THR A 74 1.66 1.23 10.28
N ALA A 75 1.09 2.38 9.91
CA ALA A 75 0.90 3.49 10.85
C ALA A 75 -0.05 3.13 11.99
N ILE A 76 -1.13 2.39 11.71
CA ILE A 76 -2.07 1.88 12.72
C ILE A 76 -1.36 0.91 13.67
N GLU A 77 -0.58 -0.04 13.16
CA GLU A 77 0.19 -0.98 13.96
C GLU A 77 1.15 -0.26 14.90
N HIS A 78 1.91 0.72 14.37
CA HIS A 78 2.82 1.52 15.20
C HIS A 78 2.10 2.31 16.28
N ILE A 79 0.93 2.92 15.99
CA ILE A 79 0.13 3.65 16.99
C ILE A 79 -0.32 2.71 18.10
N VAL A 80 -0.83 1.54 17.72
CA VAL A 80 -1.33 0.55 18.68
C VAL A 80 -0.22 0.02 19.56
N ASP A 81 0.96 -0.28 18.99
CA ASP A 81 2.12 -0.79 19.72
C ASP A 81 2.72 0.27 20.68
N LEU A 82 2.58 1.56 20.36
CA LEU A 82 2.93 2.65 21.28
C LEU A 82 1.94 2.80 22.45
N TYR A 83 0.68 2.42 22.23
CA TYR A 83 -0.37 2.61 23.26
C TYR A 83 -0.41 1.47 24.25
N THR A 84 -0.26 0.23 23.78
CA THR A 84 -0.19 -0.95 24.64
C THR A 84 0.62 -2.05 23.98
N PRO A 85 1.71 -2.51 24.63
CA PRO A 85 2.47 -3.66 24.18
C PRO A 85 1.76 -4.99 24.50
N GLU A 86 0.67 -4.97 25.27
CA GLU A 86 -0.07 -6.16 25.69
C GLU A 86 -1.13 -6.55 24.65
N MET A 87 -1.31 -7.86 24.46
CA MET A 87 -2.29 -8.43 23.53
C MET A 87 -3.73 -8.34 24.11
N HIS A 88 -4.29 -7.15 24.06
CA HIS A 88 -5.70 -6.95 24.40
C HIS A 88 -6.60 -7.37 23.21
N PRO A 89 -7.80 -7.99 23.44
CA PRO A 89 -8.69 -8.39 22.35
C PRO A 89 -9.04 -7.29 21.36
N GLU A 90 -9.24 -6.06 21.82
CA GLU A 90 -9.52 -4.91 20.95
C GLU A 90 -8.33 -4.49 20.10
N VAL A 91 -7.10 -4.60 20.64
CA VAL A 91 -5.88 -4.36 19.88
C VAL A 91 -5.78 -5.28 18.67
N ARG A 92 -6.11 -6.56 18.87
CA ARG A 92 -6.17 -7.53 17.79
C ARG A 92 -7.18 -7.15 16.72
N ILE A 93 -8.38 -6.75 17.12
CA ILE A 93 -9.44 -6.32 16.18
C ILE A 93 -8.96 -5.11 15.35
N ILE A 94 -8.31 -4.12 15.97
CA ILE A 94 -7.80 -2.93 15.27
C ILE A 94 -6.76 -3.33 14.23
N LYS A 95 -5.81 -4.19 14.58
CA LYS A 95 -4.78 -4.70 13.66
C LYS A 95 -5.40 -5.52 12.52
N ASP A 96 -6.36 -6.41 12.84
CA ASP A 96 -7.06 -7.23 11.84
C ASP A 96 -7.85 -6.35 10.84
N LEU A 97 -8.47 -5.25 11.30
CA LEU A 97 -9.14 -4.28 10.43
C LEU A 97 -8.16 -3.55 9.50
N GLY A 98 -7.00 -3.15 10.00
CA GLY A 98 -5.96 -2.56 9.17
C GLY A 98 -5.49 -3.52 8.07
N ALA A 99 -5.18 -4.76 8.45
CA ALA A 99 -4.80 -5.82 7.53
C ALA A 99 -5.90 -6.15 6.50
N ALA A 100 -7.17 -6.15 6.91
CA ALA A 100 -8.32 -6.35 6.01
C ALA A 100 -8.37 -5.28 4.92
N GLY A 101 -8.08 -4.02 5.24
CA GLY A 101 -7.98 -2.94 4.25
C GLY A 101 -6.94 -3.21 3.16
N VAL A 102 -5.77 -3.72 3.55
CA VAL A 102 -4.71 -4.13 2.61
C VAL A 102 -5.18 -5.29 1.74
N TRP A 103 -5.84 -6.30 2.34
CA TRP A 103 -6.39 -7.44 1.62
C TRP A 103 -7.43 -7.05 0.59
N MET A 104 -8.31 -6.10 0.90
CA MET A 104 -9.32 -5.60 -0.04
C MET A 104 -8.66 -4.87 -1.22
N ALA A 105 -7.68 -4.02 -0.95
CA ALA A 105 -6.94 -3.32 -2.00
C ALA A 105 -6.15 -4.29 -2.90
N GLY A 106 -5.44 -5.25 -2.30
CA GLY A 106 -4.71 -6.29 -3.00
C GLY A 106 -5.61 -7.23 -3.81
N GLY A 107 -6.75 -7.62 -3.24
CA GLY A 107 -7.77 -8.43 -3.93
C GLY A 107 -8.30 -7.75 -5.18
N GLY A 108 -8.60 -6.46 -5.11
CA GLY A 108 -8.98 -5.65 -6.27
C GLY A 108 -7.91 -5.61 -7.35
N PHE A 109 -6.65 -5.45 -6.96
CA PHE A 109 -5.50 -5.50 -7.87
C PHE A 109 -5.40 -6.86 -8.59
N PHE A 110 -5.46 -7.97 -7.86
CA PHE A 110 -5.36 -9.30 -8.47
C PHE A 110 -6.56 -9.65 -9.37
N ILE A 111 -7.76 -9.21 -9.02
CA ILE A 111 -8.95 -9.40 -9.88
C ILE A 111 -8.75 -8.64 -11.20
N MET A 112 -8.31 -7.40 -11.13
CA MET A 112 -8.06 -6.57 -12.31
C MET A 112 -7.00 -7.23 -13.22
N GLU A 113 -5.86 -7.64 -12.66
CA GLU A 113 -4.78 -8.29 -13.40
C GLU A 113 -5.22 -9.62 -14.01
N GLY A 114 -5.99 -10.42 -13.25
CA GLY A 114 -6.57 -11.67 -13.76
C GLY A 114 -7.47 -11.45 -14.99
N ILE A 115 -8.29 -10.40 -14.98
CA ILE A 115 -9.13 -10.03 -16.12
C ILE A 115 -8.26 -9.61 -17.32
N TYR A 116 -7.20 -8.84 -17.11
CA TYR A 116 -6.31 -8.39 -18.19
C TYR A 116 -5.57 -9.54 -18.84
N ILE A 117 -5.00 -10.43 -18.04
CA ILE A 117 -4.28 -11.60 -18.54
C ILE A 117 -5.24 -12.54 -19.26
N TRP A 118 -6.42 -12.78 -18.70
CA TRP A 118 -7.45 -13.60 -19.35
C TRP A 118 -7.82 -13.05 -20.73
N HIS A 119 -8.09 -11.74 -20.80
CA HIS A 119 -8.44 -11.10 -22.07
C HIS A 119 -7.29 -11.13 -23.08
N ALA A 120 -6.04 -10.99 -22.62
CA ALA A 120 -4.87 -11.05 -23.49
C ALA A 120 -4.62 -12.45 -24.08
N LEU A 121 -4.98 -13.51 -23.34
CA LEU A 121 -4.73 -14.89 -23.76
C LEU A 121 -5.90 -15.51 -24.55
N PHE A 122 -7.14 -15.09 -24.29
CA PHE A 122 -8.35 -15.76 -24.78
C PHE A 122 -9.37 -14.81 -25.43
N GLY A 123 -9.19 -13.51 -25.35
CA GLY A 123 -10.04 -12.48 -25.97
C GLY A 123 -9.54 -12.05 -27.29
#